data_fe5f46c50d533d829b9fcca5817dee5d
#
_entry.id   fe5f46c50d533d829b9fcca5817dee5d
#
_cell.length_a   1.000
_cell.length_b   1.000
_cell.length_c   1.000
_cell.angle_alpha   90.00
_cell.angle_beta   90.00
_cell.angle_gamma   90.00
#
_symmetry.space_group_name_H-M   'P 1'
#
loop_
_entity.id
_entity.type
_entity.pdbx_description
1 polymer ?
#
loop_
_entity_poly.entity_id
_entity_poly.type
_entity_poly.pdbx_seq_one_letter_code
_entity_poly.pdbx_strand_id
1 'polypeptide(L)'
;MLFLSMLEYVWVAVRPLVWVRVLMGVAAIVSVMSMAHAADVPASAVDVPRIASGELDDRFGFHGQTTYVWQRKPAFNAAYSGGNSLGAARAKSYSFTATLDLGMRLWQGAEFHFNPEVAQGVAFSELHGLGGLPNGELAKTAGTNPTLYRARAFLRQTWGLGGDTEKVDADFNQFANVIDKRRVVLTAGNFAVPDVFDAVSYAQDPRTQFLNWSFMAHPSFDYPADARGYNWGVALEYVDSENGWAVRAGRFLQPEQSNGLPLDTRFLKHYGDILELEKRYTLFGQEGTARLLGWRNQARMGRFDDAMALGAATGAAPDVGQVRKAHAKLGVGISFEQKAGENLGLFARLNWSDDKTETYAFTEAGRSVSFGGLLKGAAWRRANDVLGVAVAVNMLGPDHRAYLAAGGGGAFLGDGGLNYGHERVLELFYSLQVSKVLAISPDFQLIQNPGYNRDRGPAKFVGVRVHAEF
;
A
#
# COMPACT_ATOMS: atom_id res chain seq x y z
N MET A 1 -27.35 8.17 17.89
CA MET A 1 -28.34 7.09 17.75
C MET A 1 -28.12 6.22 16.50
N LEU A 2 -27.76 6.75 15.35
CA LEU A 2 -27.42 5.95 14.14
C LEU A 2 -26.13 5.09 14.29
N PHE A 3 -25.17 5.50 15.10
CA PHE A 3 -23.89 4.81 15.30
C PHE A 3 -24.00 3.52 16.15
N LEU A 4 -24.91 3.51 17.12
CA LEU A 4 -25.18 2.32 17.96
C LEU A 4 -25.95 1.24 17.20
N SER A 5 -26.84 1.60 16.28
CA SER A 5 -27.57 0.63 15.46
C SER A 5 -26.68 -0.06 14.40
N MET A 6 -25.62 0.59 13.92
CA MET A 6 -24.65 -0.03 13.02
C MET A 6 -23.77 -1.08 13.73
N LEU A 7 -23.44 -0.87 14.99
CA LEU A 7 -22.70 -1.83 15.81
C LEU A 7 -23.53 -3.10 16.10
N GLU A 8 -24.81 -2.99 16.29
CA GLU A 8 -25.70 -4.15 16.47
C GLU A 8 -25.82 -5.01 15.19
N TYR A 9 -25.84 -4.39 14.00
CA TYR A 9 -25.86 -5.14 12.73
C TYR A 9 -24.54 -5.87 12.44
N VAL A 10 -23.40 -5.36 12.87
CA VAL A 10 -22.11 -6.05 12.80
C VAL A 10 -22.07 -7.24 13.76
N TRP A 11 -22.71 -7.15 14.93
CA TRP A 11 -22.76 -8.21 15.94
C TRP A 11 -23.63 -9.40 15.52
N VAL A 12 -24.73 -9.18 14.82
CA VAL A 12 -25.68 -10.24 14.40
C VAL A 12 -25.20 -11.01 13.16
N ALA A 13 -24.30 -10.44 12.32
CA ALA A 13 -23.87 -11.04 11.06
C ALA A 13 -22.72 -12.06 11.18
N VAL A 14 -22.07 -12.15 12.34
CA VAL A 14 -20.90 -13.06 12.53
C VAL A 14 -21.28 -14.20 13.46
N ARG A 15 -21.50 -15.40 12.91
CA ARG A 15 -21.80 -16.62 13.72
C ARG A 15 -20.64 -16.94 14.67
N PRO A 16 -20.90 -17.37 15.91
CA PRO A 16 -19.89 -17.64 16.94
C PRO A 16 -18.79 -18.65 16.52
N LEU A 17 -19.07 -19.56 15.58
CA LEU A 17 -18.08 -20.51 15.05
C LEU A 17 -16.90 -19.86 14.29
N VAL A 18 -17.10 -18.67 13.73
CA VAL A 18 -16.05 -17.94 13.03
C VAL A 18 -15.08 -17.30 14.03
N TRP A 19 -15.63 -16.77 15.12
CA TRP A 19 -14.82 -16.23 16.21
C TRP A 19 -13.95 -17.28 16.91
N VAL A 20 -14.48 -18.49 17.09
CA VAL A 20 -13.72 -19.61 17.68
C VAL A 20 -12.53 -20.00 16.79
N ARG A 21 -12.68 -20.01 15.45
CA ARG A 21 -11.57 -20.32 14.53
C ARG A 21 -10.56 -19.18 14.42
N VAL A 22 -11.00 -17.93 14.48
CA VAL A 22 -10.11 -16.77 14.53
C VAL A 22 -9.37 -16.71 15.87
N LEU A 23 -10.07 -16.94 16.99
CA LEU A 23 -9.47 -17.01 18.32
C LEU A 23 -8.51 -18.19 18.48
N MET A 24 -8.80 -19.35 17.88
CA MET A 24 -7.85 -20.49 17.85
C MET A 24 -6.63 -20.19 16.98
N GLY A 25 -6.78 -19.49 15.85
CA GLY A 25 -5.66 -19.01 15.04
C GLY A 25 -4.79 -18.00 15.79
N VAL A 26 -5.41 -17.04 16.47
CA VAL A 26 -4.73 -16.05 17.33
C VAL A 26 -4.09 -16.73 18.55
N ALA A 27 -4.78 -17.68 19.19
CA ALA A 27 -4.22 -18.46 20.29
C ALA A 27 -3.02 -19.32 19.85
N ALA A 28 -3.03 -19.86 18.62
CA ALA A 28 -1.89 -20.57 18.05
C ALA A 28 -0.70 -19.63 17.80
N ILE A 29 -0.93 -18.42 17.29
CA ILE A 29 0.10 -17.40 17.10
C ILE A 29 0.63 -16.92 18.46
N VAL A 30 -0.23 -16.67 19.43
CA VAL A 30 0.16 -16.29 20.81
C VAL A 30 0.86 -17.46 21.51
N SER A 31 0.45 -18.72 21.28
CA SER A 31 1.11 -19.90 21.85
C SER A 31 2.50 -20.14 21.25
N VAL A 32 2.70 -19.87 19.97
CA VAL A 32 4.04 -19.92 19.35
C VAL A 32 4.93 -18.80 19.90
N MET A 33 4.37 -17.60 20.14
CA MET A 33 5.10 -16.51 20.80
C MET A 33 5.34 -16.75 22.29
N SER A 34 4.42 -17.43 23.01
CA SER A 34 4.60 -17.80 24.41
C SER A 34 5.55 -18.99 24.59
N MET A 35 5.65 -19.91 23.63
CA MET A 35 6.64 -20.98 23.66
C MET A 35 8.08 -20.51 23.46
N ALA A 36 8.26 -19.36 22.80
CA ALA A 36 9.57 -18.69 22.72
C ALA A 36 9.98 -18.02 24.05
N HIS A 37 9.04 -17.85 25.02
CA HIS A 37 9.30 -17.21 26.33
C HIS A 37 9.18 -18.17 27.53
N ALA A 38 8.76 -19.41 27.34
CA ALA A 38 8.51 -20.36 28.40
C ALA A 38 9.31 -21.66 28.25
N ALA A 39 10.56 -21.55 27.83
CA ALA A 39 11.55 -22.57 28.12
C ALA A 39 12.35 -22.10 29.33
N ASP A 40 11.82 -22.31 30.55
CA ASP A 40 12.60 -22.39 31.76
C ASP A 40 13.55 -23.57 31.63
N VAL A 41 14.75 -23.31 31.14
CA VAL A 41 15.90 -24.23 31.25
C VAL A 41 16.45 -24.05 32.66
N PRO A 42 16.53 -25.09 33.46
CA PRO A 42 17.11 -24.99 34.80
C PRO A 42 18.54 -24.49 34.68
N ALA A 43 18.88 -23.50 35.50
CA ALA A 43 20.20 -22.91 35.61
C ALA A 43 21.23 -23.99 35.99
N SER A 44 21.94 -24.50 34.99
CA SER A 44 23.26 -25.11 35.17
C SER A 44 24.22 -24.35 34.25
N ALA A 45 25.19 -23.72 34.89
CA ALA A 45 26.19 -22.86 34.31
C ALA A 45 26.84 -23.43 33.03
N VAL A 46 26.50 -22.85 31.90
CA VAL A 46 27.43 -22.69 30.80
C VAL A 46 27.70 -21.19 30.77
N ASP A 47 28.90 -20.81 31.18
CA ASP A 47 29.43 -19.48 31.07
C ASP A 47 29.55 -19.16 29.56
N VAL A 48 28.47 -18.71 28.93
CA VAL A 48 28.54 -18.07 27.63
C VAL A 48 29.12 -16.70 27.91
N PRO A 49 30.28 -16.34 27.32
CA PRO A 49 30.84 -15.01 27.51
C PRO A 49 29.76 -14.00 27.17
N ARG A 50 29.31 -13.21 28.17
CA ARG A 50 28.54 -12.01 27.94
C ARG A 50 29.46 -11.08 27.12
N ILE A 51 29.28 -11.10 25.82
CA ILE A 51 29.78 -10.04 24.94
C ILE A 51 29.13 -8.77 25.51
N ALA A 52 29.98 -7.81 25.87
CA ALA A 52 29.53 -6.55 26.44
C ALA A 52 28.43 -5.96 25.56
N SER A 53 27.24 -5.83 26.11
CA SER A 53 25.99 -5.51 25.44
C SER A 53 25.89 -4.08 24.89
N GLY A 54 26.95 -3.29 24.93
CA GLY A 54 26.95 -1.89 24.50
C GLY A 54 27.33 -1.65 23.04
N GLU A 55 28.24 -2.42 22.46
CA GLU A 55 28.77 -2.12 21.11
C GLU A 55 28.14 -2.96 19.98
N LEU A 56 27.55 -4.11 20.30
CA LEU A 56 26.84 -4.94 19.32
C LEU A 56 25.39 -4.52 19.14
N ASP A 57 24.74 -4.00 20.18
CA ASP A 57 23.34 -3.55 20.13
C ASP A 57 23.14 -2.34 19.20
N ASP A 58 24.14 -1.47 19.05
CA ASP A 58 24.03 -0.29 18.18
C ASP A 58 24.30 -0.56 16.70
N ARG A 59 24.93 -1.69 16.38
CA ARG A 59 25.33 -2.01 15.00
C ARG A 59 24.29 -2.80 14.23
N PHE A 60 23.47 -3.61 14.90
CA PHE A 60 22.46 -4.46 14.30
C PHE A 60 21.07 -4.06 14.80
N GLY A 61 20.12 -4.01 13.86
CA GLY A 61 18.70 -3.78 14.13
C GLY A 61 17.90 -5.00 13.71
N PHE A 62 16.85 -5.30 14.47
CA PHE A 62 15.94 -6.39 14.19
C PHE A 62 14.51 -5.96 14.49
N HIS A 63 13.63 -6.02 13.47
CA HIS A 63 12.19 -5.84 13.61
C HIS A 63 11.45 -6.96 12.88
N GLY A 64 10.26 -7.26 13.34
CA GLY A 64 9.43 -8.26 12.71
C GLY A 64 7.97 -7.86 12.72
N GLN A 65 7.26 -8.18 11.63
CA GLN A 65 5.83 -7.95 11.57
C GLN A 65 5.12 -9.09 10.85
N THR A 66 3.88 -9.32 11.23
CA THR A 66 3.00 -10.27 10.55
C THR A 66 1.59 -9.73 10.47
N THR A 67 0.95 -9.94 9.34
CA THR A 67 -0.41 -9.47 9.10
C THR A 67 -1.24 -10.55 8.45
N TYR A 68 -2.41 -10.81 9.03
CA TYR A 68 -3.44 -11.66 8.46
C TYR A 68 -4.69 -10.83 8.20
N VAL A 69 -5.19 -10.84 6.97
CA VAL A 69 -6.44 -10.18 6.58
C VAL A 69 -7.40 -11.24 6.06
N TRP A 70 -8.59 -11.29 6.61
CA TRP A 70 -9.70 -12.07 6.07
C TRP A 70 -10.81 -11.14 5.65
N GLN A 71 -11.37 -11.37 4.45
CA GLN A 71 -12.46 -10.58 3.92
C GLN A 71 -13.57 -11.45 3.32
N ARG A 72 -14.79 -10.95 3.35
CA ARG A 72 -15.97 -11.53 2.70
C ARG A 72 -16.68 -10.46 1.89
N LYS A 73 -17.06 -10.82 0.67
CA LYS A 73 -17.93 -10.06 -0.23
C LYS A 73 -19.25 -10.80 -0.37
N PRO A 74 -20.41 -10.22 0.05
CA PRO A 74 -21.73 -10.72 -0.31
C PRO A 74 -21.96 -10.72 -1.83
N ALA A 75 -22.99 -11.40 -2.31
CA ALA A 75 -23.42 -11.26 -3.69
C ALA A 75 -23.92 -9.82 -3.94
N PHE A 76 -23.74 -9.35 -5.18
CA PHE A 76 -24.24 -8.06 -5.64
C PHE A 76 -24.79 -8.20 -7.07
N ASN A 77 -25.54 -7.20 -7.55
CA ASN A 77 -26.14 -7.22 -8.87
C ASN A 77 -25.11 -6.85 -9.93
N ALA A 78 -25.06 -7.62 -11.03
CA ALA A 78 -24.29 -7.35 -12.22
C ALA A 78 -25.11 -7.78 -13.44
N ALA A 79 -25.34 -6.87 -14.37
CA ALA A 79 -26.14 -7.17 -15.57
C ALA A 79 -25.36 -8.11 -16.53
N TYR A 80 -24.05 -8.01 -16.53
CA TYR A 80 -23.15 -8.86 -17.33
C TYR A 80 -21.79 -8.97 -16.64
N SER A 81 -20.94 -9.88 -17.13
CA SER A 81 -19.56 -10.08 -16.66
C SER A 81 -18.67 -10.46 -17.83
N GLY A 82 -17.48 -9.87 -17.88
CA GLY A 82 -16.39 -10.21 -18.78
C GLY A 82 -15.25 -10.92 -18.08
N GLY A 83 -14.13 -11.09 -18.77
CA GLY A 83 -12.96 -11.83 -18.29
C GLY A 83 -12.33 -11.24 -17.01
N ASN A 84 -12.29 -9.90 -16.90
CA ASN A 84 -11.70 -9.20 -15.77
C ASN A 84 -12.77 -8.54 -14.87
N SER A 85 -13.92 -9.19 -14.71
CA SER A 85 -14.97 -8.69 -13.80
C SER A 85 -14.77 -9.12 -12.37
N LEU A 86 -15.13 -8.25 -11.43
CA LEU A 86 -15.39 -8.69 -10.06
C LEU A 86 -16.58 -9.65 -10.06
N GLY A 87 -16.40 -10.90 -9.65
CA GLY A 87 -17.46 -11.91 -9.62
C GLY A 87 -18.64 -11.45 -8.75
N ALA A 88 -19.86 -11.51 -9.29
CA ALA A 88 -21.07 -11.05 -8.62
C ALA A 88 -21.50 -11.95 -7.45
N ALA A 89 -21.16 -13.23 -7.47
CA ALA A 89 -21.48 -14.18 -6.40
C ALA A 89 -20.77 -13.86 -5.09
N ARG A 90 -21.29 -14.39 -3.98
CA ARG A 90 -20.64 -14.31 -2.67
C ARG A 90 -19.26 -14.98 -2.73
N ALA A 91 -18.24 -14.29 -2.22
CA ALA A 91 -16.87 -14.77 -2.18
C ALA A 91 -16.17 -14.47 -0.85
N LYS A 92 -15.04 -15.14 -0.62
CA LYS A 92 -14.12 -14.91 0.51
C LYS A 92 -12.73 -14.71 -0.05
N SER A 93 -11.92 -13.95 0.68
CA SER A 93 -10.52 -13.66 0.38
C SER A 93 -9.72 -13.68 1.68
N TYR A 94 -8.44 -13.95 1.60
CA TYR A 94 -7.51 -13.75 2.69
C TYR A 94 -6.12 -13.44 2.16
N SER A 95 -5.34 -12.75 2.98
CA SER A 95 -3.90 -12.61 2.80
C SER A 95 -3.18 -12.86 4.12
N PHE A 96 -1.97 -13.37 4.02
CA PHE A 96 -1.03 -13.52 5.12
C PHE A 96 0.33 -13.03 4.65
N THR A 97 0.94 -12.14 5.42
CA THR A 97 2.31 -11.68 5.20
C THR A 97 3.08 -11.73 6.51
N ALA A 98 4.36 -12.08 6.43
CA ALA A 98 5.30 -12.02 7.54
C ALA A 98 6.64 -11.50 7.03
N THR A 99 7.13 -10.41 7.59
CA THR A 99 8.34 -9.71 7.16
C THR A 99 9.29 -9.53 8.33
N LEU A 100 10.56 -9.77 8.11
CA LEU A 100 11.63 -9.39 9.02
C LEU A 100 12.40 -8.21 8.45
N ASP A 101 12.88 -7.30 9.29
CA ASP A 101 13.91 -6.33 8.96
C ASP A 101 15.20 -6.70 9.68
N LEU A 102 16.23 -6.95 8.89
CA LEU A 102 17.59 -7.21 9.36
C LEU A 102 18.44 -6.00 8.96
N GLY A 103 18.63 -5.09 9.91
CA GLY A 103 19.40 -3.87 9.74
C GLY A 103 20.85 -4.02 10.17
N MET A 104 21.78 -3.34 9.49
CA MET A 104 23.18 -3.24 9.88
C MET A 104 23.73 -1.84 9.59
N ARG A 105 24.33 -1.20 10.59
CA ARG A 105 25.14 0.01 10.39
C ARG A 105 26.50 -0.38 9.84
N LEU A 106 26.87 0.19 8.69
CA LEU A 106 28.12 -0.14 7.99
C LEU A 106 29.25 0.80 8.38
N TRP A 107 28.99 2.10 8.27
CA TRP A 107 29.85 3.22 8.67
C TRP A 107 29.02 4.43 9.01
N GLN A 108 29.61 5.56 9.31
CA GLN A 108 28.91 6.76 9.72
C GLN A 108 27.87 7.20 8.66
N GLY A 109 26.61 7.24 9.06
CA GLY A 109 25.46 7.60 8.23
C GLY A 109 25.02 6.52 7.24
N ALA A 110 25.67 5.34 7.22
CA ALA A 110 25.34 4.26 6.30
C ALA A 110 24.62 3.11 7.02
N GLU A 111 23.46 2.74 6.48
CA GLU A 111 22.62 1.65 6.95
C GLU A 111 22.33 0.69 5.79
N PHE A 112 22.41 -0.59 6.05
CA PHE A 112 21.93 -1.64 5.12
C PHE A 112 20.74 -2.36 5.76
N HIS A 113 19.67 -2.54 4.99
CA HIS A 113 18.50 -3.29 5.40
C HIS A 113 18.21 -4.43 4.45
N PHE A 114 17.84 -5.58 5.01
CA PHE A 114 17.41 -6.75 4.26
C PHE A 114 16.12 -7.30 4.83
N ASN A 115 15.06 -7.35 4.00
CA ASN A 115 13.75 -7.82 4.42
C ASN A 115 13.35 -9.11 3.67
N PRO A 116 13.56 -10.30 4.23
CA PRO A 116 12.86 -11.50 3.77
C PRO A 116 11.38 -11.41 4.15
N GLU A 117 10.51 -11.76 3.21
CA GLU A 117 9.06 -11.73 3.40
C GLU A 117 8.43 -13.02 2.90
N VAL A 118 7.50 -13.57 3.68
CA VAL A 118 6.60 -14.65 3.27
C VAL A 118 5.25 -14.04 2.97
N ALA A 119 4.66 -14.37 1.81
CA ALA A 119 3.32 -13.97 1.46
C ALA A 119 2.49 -15.15 0.96
N GLN A 120 1.20 -15.16 1.30
CA GLN A 120 0.22 -16.16 0.93
C GLN A 120 -1.16 -15.52 0.87
N GLY A 121 -2.02 -15.93 -0.06
CA GLY A 121 -3.39 -15.41 -0.08
C GLY A 121 -4.16 -15.77 -1.32
N VAL A 122 -5.48 -15.56 -1.25
CA VAL A 122 -6.41 -15.75 -2.35
C VAL A 122 -7.23 -14.48 -2.52
N ALA A 123 -7.08 -13.82 -3.66
CA ALA A 123 -7.77 -12.59 -3.98
C ALA A 123 -9.22 -12.83 -4.44
N PHE A 124 -10.07 -11.82 -4.31
CA PHE A 124 -11.35 -11.79 -5.02
C PHE A 124 -11.08 -11.71 -6.52
N SER A 125 -11.70 -12.64 -7.28
CA SER A 125 -11.67 -12.63 -8.75
C SER A 125 -10.25 -12.45 -9.33
N GLU A 126 -9.24 -13.03 -8.68
CA GLU A 126 -7.85 -12.94 -9.12
C GLU A 126 -7.34 -11.49 -9.27
N LEU A 127 -7.78 -10.59 -8.36
CA LEU A 127 -7.54 -9.14 -8.36
C LEU A 127 -8.34 -8.36 -9.42
N HIS A 128 -9.27 -8.96 -10.14
CA HIS A 128 -9.99 -8.30 -11.23
C HIS A 128 -11.25 -7.56 -10.78
N GLY A 129 -11.64 -6.57 -11.59
CA GLY A 129 -12.94 -5.91 -11.61
C GLY A 129 -13.07 -4.72 -10.66
N LEU A 130 -11.95 -4.15 -10.21
CA LEU A 130 -11.91 -2.93 -9.41
C LEU A 130 -10.75 -2.04 -9.86
N GLY A 131 -10.96 -0.73 -9.86
CA GLY A 131 -9.89 0.25 -10.09
C GLY A 131 -8.91 0.34 -8.91
N GLY A 132 -9.40 0.13 -7.68
CA GLY A 132 -8.60 0.02 -6.46
C GLY A 132 -8.91 -1.28 -5.72
N LEU A 133 -7.89 -2.07 -5.41
CA LEU A 133 -8.04 -3.36 -4.73
C LEU A 133 -8.52 -3.18 -3.28
N PRO A 134 -9.42 -4.06 -2.76
CA PRO A 134 -9.97 -3.93 -1.41
C PRO A 134 -9.03 -4.39 -0.29
N ASN A 135 -7.85 -4.92 -0.64
CA ASN A 135 -6.80 -5.31 0.29
C ASN A 135 -5.43 -5.18 -0.39
N GLY A 136 -4.64 -4.22 0.05
CA GLY A 136 -3.33 -3.90 -0.51
C GLY A 136 -2.27 -4.99 -0.35
N GLU A 137 -2.44 -5.89 0.60
CA GLU A 137 -1.51 -7.02 0.79
C GLU A 137 -1.68 -8.13 -0.25
N LEU A 138 -2.81 -8.17 -0.97
CA LEU A 138 -3.10 -9.27 -1.92
C LEU A 138 -2.23 -9.25 -3.18
N ALA A 139 -1.75 -8.11 -3.63
CA ALA A 139 -0.85 -8.03 -4.77
C ALA A 139 0.48 -8.78 -4.56
N LYS A 140 0.91 -8.92 -3.31
CA LYS A 140 2.13 -9.64 -2.92
C LYS A 140 1.98 -11.15 -2.93
N THR A 141 0.75 -11.66 -2.96
CA THR A 141 0.46 -13.09 -2.79
C THR A 141 0.41 -13.83 -4.12
N ALA A 142 0.79 -15.09 -4.11
CA ALA A 142 0.81 -15.96 -5.29
C ALA A 142 -0.06 -17.22 -5.12
N GLY A 143 -1.21 -17.08 -4.43
CA GLY A 143 -2.15 -18.16 -4.16
C GLY A 143 -2.01 -18.76 -2.77
N THR A 144 -2.48 -20.01 -2.60
CA THR A 144 -2.59 -20.68 -1.30
C THR A 144 -1.27 -21.21 -0.74
N ASN A 145 -0.22 -21.26 -1.54
CA ASN A 145 1.10 -21.70 -1.09
C ASN A 145 1.91 -20.52 -0.59
N PRO A 146 2.54 -20.60 0.60
CA PRO A 146 3.41 -19.54 1.07
C PRO A 146 4.62 -19.37 0.14
N THR A 147 4.92 -18.14 -0.22
CA THR A 147 6.06 -17.80 -1.06
C THR A 147 7.02 -16.92 -0.27
N LEU A 148 8.26 -17.40 -0.11
CA LEU A 148 9.34 -16.62 0.47
C LEU A 148 10.06 -15.84 -0.63
N TYR A 149 10.26 -14.54 -0.42
CA TYR A 149 11.00 -13.68 -1.34
C TYR A 149 11.70 -12.55 -0.59
N ARG A 150 12.59 -11.86 -1.30
CA ARG A 150 13.23 -10.64 -0.82
C ARG A 150 12.32 -9.47 -1.11
N ALA A 151 11.73 -8.87 -0.07
CA ALA A 151 10.93 -7.65 -0.19
C ALA A 151 11.85 -6.44 -0.37
N ARG A 152 12.86 -6.28 0.49
CA ARG A 152 13.83 -5.19 0.38
C ARG A 152 15.25 -5.69 0.55
N ALA A 153 16.19 -5.01 -0.11
CA ALA A 153 17.64 -5.09 0.11
C ALA A 153 18.26 -3.78 -0.38
N PHE A 154 18.51 -2.85 0.51
CA PHE A 154 18.97 -1.52 0.14
C PHE A 154 19.99 -0.95 1.10
N LEU A 155 20.80 -0.04 0.56
CA LEU A 155 21.71 0.82 1.31
C LEU A 155 21.06 2.20 1.43
N ARG A 156 21.10 2.77 2.64
CA ARG A 156 20.80 4.17 2.89
C ARG A 156 22.03 4.86 3.43
N GLN A 157 22.42 5.99 2.81
CA GLN A 157 23.50 6.85 3.28
C GLN A 157 22.95 8.23 3.59
N THR A 158 23.15 8.70 4.81
CA THR A 158 22.80 10.04 5.26
C THR A 158 24.06 10.87 5.44
N TRP A 159 24.09 12.07 4.84
CA TRP A 159 25.12 13.07 5.04
C TRP A 159 24.50 14.29 5.73
N GLY A 160 24.93 14.56 6.95
CA GLY A 160 24.58 15.79 7.65
C GLY A 160 25.22 17.00 7.00
N LEU A 161 24.51 18.13 7.00
CA LEU A 161 24.99 19.41 6.46
C LEU A 161 25.30 20.43 7.59
N GLY A 162 25.31 19.96 8.84
CA GLY A 162 25.51 20.77 10.04
C GLY A 162 24.26 21.57 10.45
N GLY A 163 24.37 22.27 11.56
CA GLY A 163 23.28 23.03 12.19
C GLY A 163 22.64 22.25 13.33
N ASP A 164 21.35 22.52 13.57
CA ASP A 164 20.56 21.82 14.57
C ASP A 164 20.36 20.35 14.23
N THR A 165 20.18 19.54 15.28
CA THR A 165 19.92 18.11 15.14
C THR A 165 18.48 17.77 15.54
N GLU A 166 17.99 16.62 15.10
CA GLU A 166 16.74 16.01 15.53
C GLU A 166 16.95 14.53 15.88
N LYS A 167 16.17 14.05 16.84
CA LYS A 167 16.17 12.64 17.22
C LYS A 167 15.20 11.86 16.34
N VAL A 168 15.66 10.73 15.83
CA VAL A 168 14.85 9.75 15.07
C VAL A 168 14.80 8.48 15.90
N ASP A 169 13.61 7.96 16.15
CA ASP A 169 13.42 6.70 16.88
C ASP A 169 13.63 5.51 15.96
N ALA A 170 13.91 4.33 16.53
CA ALA A 170 13.97 3.08 15.76
C ALA A 170 12.58 2.71 15.25
N ASP A 171 12.56 2.19 14.02
CA ASP A 171 11.34 1.76 13.34
C ASP A 171 11.70 0.72 12.26
N PHE A 172 10.70 0.13 11.60
CA PHE A 172 10.93 -0.79 10.49
C PHE A 172 11.76 -0.11 9.39
N ASN A 173 12.90 -0.71 9.01
CA ASN A 173 13.88 -0.15 8.08
C ASN A 173 14.54 1.18 8.53
N GLN A 174 14.65 1.40 9.83
CA GLN A 174 15.22 2.63 10.38
C GLN A 174 15.88 2.37 11.73
N PHE A 175 17.14 2.82 11.90
CA PHE A 175 17.79 2.83 13.19
C PHE A 175 17.44 4.11 13.98
N ALA A 176 17.37 3.98 15.31
CA ALA A 176 17.37 5.17 16.17
C ALA A 176 18.66 5.98 15.96
N ASN A 177 18.55 7.27 15.77
CA ASN A 177 19.71 8.14 15.51
C ASN A 177 19.46 9.57 15.95
N VAL A 178 20.56 10.35 16.05
CA VAL A 178 20.53 11.81 16.11
C VAL A 178 21.14 12.31 14.81
N ILE A 179 20.35 13.00 14.01
CA ILE A 179 20.72 13.41 12.65
C ILE A 179 20.55 14.92 12.50
N ASP A 180 21.32 15.50 11.58
CA ASP A 180 21.18 16.92 11.27
C ASP A 180 19.81 17.20 10.66
N LYS A 181 19.19 18.30 11.07
CA LYS A 181 17.92 18.76 10.46
C LYS A 181 18.07 19.07 8.97
N ARG A 182 19.26 19.50 8.54
CA ARG A 182 19.62 19.66 7.13
C ARG A 182 20.54 18.54 6.71
N ARG A 183 20.09 17.75 5.72
CA ARG A 183 20.82 16.56 5.30
C ARG A 183 20.50 16.17 3.86
N VAL A 184 21.38 15.38 3.28
CA VAL A 184 21.14 14.65 2.04
C VAL A 184 21.07 13.17 2.37
N VAL A 185 20.09 12.47 1.80
CA VAL A 185 19.91 11.02 1.97
C VAL A 185 19.91 10.37 0.60
N LEU A 186 20.73 9.34 0.43
CA LEU A 186 20.75 8.46 -0.74
C LEU A 186 20.24 7.10 -0.32
N THR A 187 19.22 6.60 -0.99
CA THR A 187 18.73 5.22 -0.87
C THR A 187 18.92 4.52 -2.21
N ALA A 188 19.62 3.38 -2.21
CA ALA A 188 19.92 2.62 -3.44
C ALA A 188 19.77 1.12 -3.19
N GLY A 189 19.12 0.41 -4.12
CA GLY A 189 18.89 -1.02 -3.99
C GLY A 189 17.49 -1.44 -4.39
N ASN A 190 16.99 -2.52 -3.77
CA ASN A 190 15.62 -2.99 -3.93
C ASN A 190 14.76 -2.50 -2.75
N PHE A 191 13.78 -1.65 -3.02
CA PHE A 191 12.85 -1.10 -2.02
C PHE A 191 11.53 -0.68 -2.67
N ALA A 192 10.51 -0.35 -1.88
CA ALA A 192 9.25 0.14 -2.42
C ALA A 192 9.33 1.64 -2.71
N VAL A 193 8.77 2.09 -3.82
CA VAL A 193 8.69 3.52 -4.15
C VAL A 193 8.01 4.32 -3.05
N PRO A 194 6.90 3.84 -2.43
CA PRO A 194 6.26 4.52 -1.30
C PRO A 194 7.08 4.57 0.00
N ASP A 195 8.21 3.88 0.09
CA ASP A 195 9.12 4.05 1.23
C ASP A 195 9.76 5.46 1.26
N VAL A 196 9.76 6.17 0.12
CA VAL A 196 10.37 7.49 -0.03
C VAL A 196 9.37 8.54 -0.56
N PHE A 197 8.47 8.16 -1.46
CA PHE A 197 7.57 9.08 -2.18
C PHE A 197 6.11 8.87 -1.76
N ASP A 198 5.28 9.92 -1.79
CA ASP A 198 3.86 9.92 -1.38
C ASP A 198 3.66 9.41 0.06
N ALA A 199 4.60 9.70 0.94
CA ALA A 199 4.62 9.24 2.33
C ALA A 199 3.60 10.00 3.20
N VAL A 200 2.30 9.67 3.05
CA VAL A 200 1.20 10.26 3.83
C VAL A 200 1.00 9.47 5.13
N SER A 201 1.28 10.10 6.26
CA SER A 201 1.30 9.47 7.59
C SER A 201 -0.03 8.85 8.02
N TYR A 202 -1.16 9.29 7.47
CA TYR A 202 -2.49 8.82 7.85
C TYR A 202 -3.10 7.82 6.89
N ALA A 203 -2.48 7.57 5.73
CA ALA A 203 -3.02 6.66 4.72
C ALA A 203 -1.91 6.19 3.75
N GLN A 204 -1.21 5.13 4.12
CA GLN A 204 -0.13 4.56 3.32
C GLN A 204 0.01 3.04 3.53
N ASP A 205 -0.09 2.58 4.79
CA ASP A 205 0.21 1.20 5.13
C ASP A 205 -1.07 0.35 5.32
N PRO A 206 -1.33 -0.66 4.46
CA PRO A 206 -2.50 -1.54 4.60
C PRO A 206 -2.41 -2.48 5.80
N ARG A 207 -1.26 -2.60 6.46
CA ARG A 207 -1.06 -3.44 7.63
C ARG A 207 -1.60 -2.82 8.90
N THR A 208 -1.62 -1.48 8.96
CA THR A 208 -2.02 -0.73 10.15
C THR A 208 -3.14 0.27 9.90
N GLN A 209 -3.31 0.75 8.64
CA GLN A 209 -4.25 1.79 8.25
C GLN A 209 -5.33 1.27 7.30
N PHE A 210 -5.68 2.02 6.25
CA PHE A 210 -6.68 1.63 5.25
C PHE A 210 -6.19 0.45 4.40
N LEU A 211 -7.07 -0.52 4.15
CA LEU A 211 -6.76 -1.71 3.34
C LEU A 211 -6.86 -1.42 1.84
N ASN A 212 -7.78 -0.52 1.43
CA ASN A 212 -8.04 -0.27 0.02
C ASN A 212 -6.93 0.55 -0.63
N TRP A 213 -6.47 0.11 -1.78
CA TRP A 213 -5.40 0.76 -2.54
C TRP A 213 -5.72 2.20 -2.96
N SER A 214 -7.00 2.58 -3.02
CA SER A 214 -7.39 3.97 -3.27
C SER A 214 -6.90 4.94 -2.19
N PHE A 215 -6.42 4.44 -1.04
CA PHE A 215 -5.91 5.24 0.08
C PHE A 215 -4.43 5.04 0.37
N MET A 216 -3.80 3.97 -0.15
CA MET A 216 -2.39 3.67 0.16
C MET A 216 -1.41 4.61 -0.54
N ALA A 217 -1.72 5.00 -1.76
CA ALA A 217 -0.95 5.92 -2.59
C ALA A 217 -1.91 6.73 -3.46
N HIS A 218 -1.38 7.63 -4.29
CA HIS A 218 -2.17 8.25 -5.35
C HIS A 218 -2.66 7.18 -6.34
N PRO A 219 -3.98 6.92 -6.52
CA PRO A 219 -4.45 5.86 -7.43
C PRO A 219 -4.05 6.02 -8.90
N SER A 220 -3.79 7.24 -9.38
CA SER A 220 -3.26 7.43 -10.72
C SER A 220 -1.73 7.37 -10.81
N PHE A 221 -1.04 7.23 -9.68
CA PHE A 221 0.40 7.06 -9.61
C PHE A 221 0.76 5.63 -9.95
N ASP A 222 0.96 5.38 -11.21
CA ASP A 222 1.45 4.13 -11.77
C ASP A 222 2.94 3.99 -11.42
N TYR A 223 3.25 3.87 -10.12
CA TYR A 223 4.62 3.88 -9.65
C TYR A 223 5.39 2.63 -10.11
N PRO A 224 6.66 2.80 -10.51
CA PRO A 224 7.45 1.70 -11.06
C PRO A 224 7.73 0.64 -9.98
N ALA A 225 7.16 -0.55 -10.16
CA ALA A 225 7.36 -1.68 -9.25
C ALA A 225 7.07 -3.00 -9.96
N ASP A 226 7.63 -4.10 -9.42
CA ASP A 226 7.18 -5.45 -9.77
C ASP A 226 5.77 -5.72 -9.21
N ALA A 227 5.17 -6.84 -9.57
CA ALA A 227 3.81 -7.22 -9.12
C ALA A 227 3.66 -7.32 -7.59
N ARG A 228 4.75 -7.33 -6.81
CA ARG A 228 4.73 -7.34 -5.34
C ARG A 228 4.89 -5.98 -4.70
N GLY A 229 5.20 -4.94 -5.50
CA GLY A 229 5.37 -3.57 -5.02
C GLY A 229 6.80 -3.15 -4.72
N TYR A 230 7.79 -3.95 -5.09
CA TYR A 230 9.22 -3.67 -4.85
C TYR A 230 9.97 -3.44 -6.15
N ASN A 231 11.07 -2.68 -6.08
CA ASN A 231 11.82 -2.34 -7.28
C ASN A 231 13.30 -2.03 -6.99
N TRP A 232 14.15 -2.24 -7.98
CA TRP A 232 15.50 -1.73 -7.97
C TRP A 232 15.54 -0.29 -8.46
N GLY A 233 16.15 0.56 -7.66
CA GLY A 233 16.26 1.97 -7.99
C GLY A 233 17.17 2.75 -7.07
N VAL A 234 17.19 4.04 -7.31
CA VAL A 234 17.94 5.03 -6.54
C VAL A 234 17.01 6.20 -6.23
N ALA A 235 17.01 6.65 -4.98
CA ALA A 235 16.33 7.87 -4.54
C ALA A 235 17.35 8.78 -3.84
N LEU A 236 17.28 10.07 -4.15
CA LEU A 236 18.07 11.12 -3.52
C LEU A 236 17.10 12.12 -2.89
N GLU A 237 17.34 12.45 -1.61
CA GLU A 237 16.54 13.39 -0.86
C GLU A 237 17.42 14.51 -0.31
N TYR A 238 16.97 15.74 -0.45
CA TYR A 238 17.42 16.87 0.36
C TYR A 238 16.33 17.19 1.37
N VAL A 239 16.66 17.16 2.64
CA VAL A 239 15.73 17.42 3.75
C VAL A 239 16.24 18.61 4.54
N ASP A 240 15.37 19.58 4.76
CA ASP A 240 15.56 20.73 5.63
C ASP A 240 14.39 20.79 6.62
N SER A 241 14.48 20.00 7.70
CA SER A 241 13.43 19.93 8.73
C SER A 241 13.30 21.24 9.49
N GLU A 242 14.36 22.06 9.56
CA GLU A 242 14.35 23.37 10.23
C GLU A 242 13.41 24.33 9.53
N ASN A 243 13.50 24.41 8.21
CA ASN A 243 12.63 25.25 7.37
C ASN A 243 11.39 24.51 6.85
N GLY A 244 11.26 23.22 7.16
CA GLY A 244 10.12 22.39 6.79
C GLY A 244 10.03 22.11 5.29
N TRP A 245 11.16 21.89 4.60
CA TRP A 245 11.23 21.52 3.19
C TRP A 245 11.88 20.16 2.96
N ALA A 246 11.40 19.45 1.96
CA ALA A 246 12.16 18.37 1.37
C ALA A 246 11.97 18.33 -0.16
N VAL A 247 13.02 17.92 -0.86
CA VAL A 247 13.02 17.67 -2.30
C VAL A 247 13.53 16.26 -2.51
N ARG A 248 12.76 15.44 -3.24
CA ARG A 248 13.11 14.04 -3.50
C ARG A 248 13.10 13.78 -4.97
N ALA A 249 14.09 13.07 -5.47
CA ALA A 249 14.16 12.61 -6.85
C ALA A 249 14.54 11.13 -6.88
N GLY A 250 13.94 10.35 -7.77
CA GLY A 250 14.25 8.93 -7.89
C GLY A 250 14.14 8.40 -9.29
N ARG A 251 14.91 7.35 -9.58
CA ARG A 251 14.82 6.56 -10.81
C ARG A 251 14.80 5.07 -10.48
N PHE A 252 13.85 4.38 -11.11
CA PHE A 252 13.56 2.97 -10.86
C PHE A 252 13.43 2.21 -12.18
N LEU A 253 13.65 0.89 -12.14
CA LEU A 253 13.34 0.00 -13.26
C LEU A 253 11.83 -0.02 -13.54
N GLN A 254 11.44 -0.52 -14.70
CA GLN A 254 10.04 -0.84 -15.02
C GLN A 254 9.85 -2.36 -15.13
N PRO A 255 8.67 -2.91 -14.84
CA PRO A 255 8.39 -4.28 -15.20
C PRO A 255 8.48 -4.48 -16.73
N GLU A 256 8.79 -5.70 -17.17
CA GLU A 256 8.81 -6.04 -18.60
C GLU A 256 7.42 -5.93 -19.24
N GLN A 257 6.38 -6.14 -18.44
CA GLN A 257 4.97 -6.00 -18.83
C GLN A 257 4.12 -5.57 -17.64
N SER A 258 2.92 -5.08 -17.93
CA SER A 258 1.94 -4.65 -16.94
C SER A 258 1.79 -5.66 -15.80
N ASN A 259 1.95 -5.20 -14.56
CA ASN A 259 1.85 -5.98 -13.32
C ASN A 259 2.69 -7.28 -13.30
N GLY A 260 3.82 -7.29 -14.02
CA GLY A 260 4.73 -8.42 -14.11
C GLY A 260 5.74 -8.46 -12.96
N LEU A 261 6.24 -9.67 -12.63
CA LEU A 261 7.35 -9.86 -11.67
C LEU A 261 8.72 -9.54 -12.30
N PRO A 262 9.03 -9.96 -13.55
CA PRO A 262 10.31 -9.63 -14.16
C PRO A 262 10.45 -8.13 -14.42
N LEU A 263 11.60 -7.57 -13.99
CA LEU A 263 11.95 -6.17 -14.22
C LEU A 263 12.85 -6.04 -15.45
N ASP A 264 12.60 -5.01 -16.25
CA ASP A 264 13.41 -4.65 -17.40
C ASP A 264 14.68 -3.95 -16.92
N THR A 265 15.80 -4.62 -17.09
CA THR A 265 17.11 -4.12 -16.61
C THR A 265 17.72 -3.03 -17.49
N ARG A 266 17.06 -2.65 -18.59
CA ARG A 266 17.48 -1.57 -19.49
C ARG A 266 17.22 -0.17 -18.90
N PHE A 267 17.83 0.10 -17.77
CA PHE A 267 17.66 1.27 -16.90
C PHE A 267 17.69 2.65 -17.60
N LEU A 268 18.34 2.75 -18.77
CA LEU A 268 18.37 3.98 -19.57
C LEU A 268 17.27 4.05 -20.64
N LYS A 269 16.58 2.92 -20.92
CA LYS A 269 15.51 2.84 -21.94
C LYS A 269 14.13 2.74 -21.29
N HIS A 270 14.01 1.92 -20.24
CA HIS A 270 12.76 1.71 -19.53
C HIS A 270 12.98 2.03 -18.06
N TYR A 271 12.31 3.07 -17.59
CA TYR A 271 12.52 3.61 -16.25
C TYR A 271 11.29 4.39 -15.77
N GLY A 272 11.18 4.54 -14.47
CA GLY A 272 10.28 5.51 -13.84
C GLY A 272 11.10 6.60 -13.17
N ASP A 273 10.89 7.85 -13.57
CA ASP A 273 11.42 9.04 -12.90
C ASP A 273 10.36 9.67 -12.02
N ILE A 274 10.74 10.04 -10.81
CA ILE A 274 9.87 10.63 -9.81
C ILE A 274 10.54 11.86 -9.23
N LEU A 275 9.77 12.93 -9.06
CA LEU A 275 10.18 14.15 -8.36
C LEU A 275 9.09 14.53 -7.36
N GLU A 276 9.46 14.76 -6.10
CA GLU A 276 8.54 15.22 -5.06
C GLU A 276 9.09 16.44 -4.35
N LEU A 277 8.21 17.41 -4.13
CA LEU A 277 8.44 18.58 -3.27
C LEU A 277 7.53 18.46 -2.06
N GLU A 278 8.10 18.61 -0.86
CA GLU A 278 7.36 18.62 0.41
C GLU A 278 7.53 19.96 1.10
N LYS A 279 6.43 20.46 1.68
CA LYS A 279 6.42 21.62 2.57
C LYS A 279 5.62 21.32 3.82
N ARG A 280 6.26 21.43 4.98
CA ARG A 280 5.58 21.49 6.28
C ARG A 280 5.06 22.90 6.51
N TYR A 281 3.87 23.00 7.06
CA TYR A 281 3.21 24.27 7.36
C TYR A 281 2.49 24.17 8.72
N THR A 282 2.08 25.31 9.23
CA THR A 282 1.23 25.39 10.42
C THR A 282 -0.07 26.08 10.04
N LEU A 283 -1.19 25.42 10.31
CA LEU A 283 -2.53 25.99 10.10
C LEU A 283 -3.34 25.87 11.39
N PHE A 284 -3.90 27.00 11.86
CA PHE A 284 -4.62 27.08 13.15
C PHE A 284 -3.80 26.56 14.34
N GLY A 285 -2.48 26.80 14.34
CA GLY A 285 -1.58 26.32 15.39
C GLY A 285 -1.27 24.82 15.36
N GLN A 286 -1.71 24.11 14.32
CA GLN A 286 -1.49 22.67 14.15
C GLN A 286 -0.61 22.40 12.93
N GLU A 287 0.26 21.39 13.04
CA GLU A 287 1.17 20.99 11.97
C GLU A 287 0.42 20.33 10.80
N GLY A 288 0.84 20.66 9.62
CA GLY A 288 0.41 20.03 8.37
C GLY A 288 1.57 19.87 7.40
N THR A 289 1.38 19.01 6.40
CA THR A 289 2.34 18.75 5.33
C THR A 289 1.63 18.77 3.99
N ALA A 290 2.20 19.47 3.01
CA ALA A 290 1.75 19.45 1.62
C ALA A 290 2.85 18.85 0.74
N ARG A 291 2.48 17.98 -0.22
CA ARG A 291 3.41 17.40 -1.19
C ARG A 291 2.91 17.61 -2.61
N LEU A 292 3.84 17.86 -3.50
CA LEU A 292 3.62 17.89 -4.95
C LEU A 292 4.51 16.82 -5.56
N LEU A 293 3.90 15.82 -6.17
CA LEU A 293 4.55 14.68 -6.81
C LEU A 293 4.36 14.77 -8.33
N GLY A 294 5.44 14.60 -9.09
CA GLY A 294 5.41 14.43 -10.54
C GLY A 294 6.13 13.15 -10.93
N TRP A 295 5.64 12.42 -11.94
CA TRP A 295 6.29 11.21 -12.42
C TRP A 295 6.24 11.05 -13.93
N ARG A 296 7.20 10.29 -14.44
CA ARG A 296 7.27 9.85 -15.83
C ARG A 296 7.71 8.40 -15.89
N ASN A 297 6.86 7.54 -16.45
CA ASN A 297 7.19 6.17 -16.76
C ASN A 297 7.50 6.03 -18.24
N GLN A 298 8.64 5.44 -18.58
CA GLN A 298 9.04 5.06 -19.92
C GLN A 298 9.14 3.55 -19.98
N ALA A 299 8.22 2.88 -20.70
CA ALA A 299 8.16 1.41 -20.76
C ALA A 299 7.56 0.94 -22.10
N ARG A 300 7.48 -0.39 -22.29
CA ARG A 300 6.76 -1.00 -23.43
C ARG A 300 5.30 -1.12 -23.06
N MET A 301 4.51 -0.10 -23.34
CA MET A 301 3.09 -0.02 -23.02
C MET A 301 2.24 -0.05 -24.29
N GLY A 302 1.07 -0.70 -24.21
CA GLY A 302 0.03 -0.59 -25.23
C GLY A 302 -0.77 0.70 -25.04
N ARG A 303 -0.99 1.45 -26.12
CA ARG A 303 -1.91 2.60 -26.12
C ARG A 303 -3.32 2.14 -26.39
N PHE A 304 -4.29 2.73 -25.74
CA PHE A 304 -5.70 2.40 -25.91
C PHE A 304 -6.20 2.76 -27.31
N ASP A 305 -5.78 3.90 -27.89
CA ASP A 305 -6.14 4.32 -29.24
C ASP A 305 -5.55 3.39 -30.33
N ASP A 306 -4.27 2.95 -30.19
CA ASP A 306 -3.65 1.97 -31.08
C ASP A 306 -4.40 0.61 -31.05
N ALA A 307 -4.78 0.14 -29.84
CA ALA A 307 -5.52 -1.10 -29.66
C ALA A 307 -6.94 -1.01 -30.28
N MET A 308 -7.62 0.12 -30.10
CA MET A 308 -8.93 0.39 -30.70
C MET A 308 -8.85 0.37 -32.24
N ALA A 309 -7.82 1.01 -32.81
CA ALA A 309 -7.61 1.03 -34.28
C ALA A 309 -7.34 -0.38 -34.81
N LEU A 310 -6.52 -1.18 -34.13
CA LEU A 310 -6.25 -2.57 -34.51
C LEU A 310 -7.52 -3.44 -34.43
N GLY A 311 -8.28 -3.33 -33.33
CA GLY A 311 -9.54 -4.04 -33.14
C GLY A 311 -10.56 -3.73 -34.26
N ALA A 312 -10.71 -2.43 -34.59
CA ALA A 312 -11.58 -2.01 -35.69
C ALA A 312 -11.14 -2.56 -37.06
N ALA A 313 -9.83 -2.64 -37.30
CA ALA A 313 -9.28 -3.16 -38.56
C ALA A 313 -9.44 -4.70 -38.70
N THR A 314 -9.42 -5.42 -37.56
CA THR A 314 -9.46 -6.89 -37.54
C THR A 314 -10.84 -7.45 -37.22
N GLY A 315 -11.80 -6.61 -36.78
CA GLY A 315 -13.11 -7.04 -36.30
C GLY A 315 -13.08 -7.76 -34.93
N ALA A 316 -11.95 -7.67 -34.20
CA ALA A 316 -11.77 -8.29 -32.88
C ALA A 316 -11.96 -7.26 -31.76
N ALA A 317 -12.17 -7.73 -30.53
CA ALA A 317 -12.09 -6.85 -29.36
C ALA A 317 -10.70 -6.21 -29.24
N PRO A 318 -10.59 -4.94 -28.85
CA PRO A 318 -9.30 -4.27 -28.73
C PRO A 318 -8.44 -4.91 -27.62
N ASP A 319 -7.13 -5.07 -27.88
CA ASP A 319 -6.18 -5.68 -26.96
C ASP A 319 -4.89 -4.87 -26.93
N VAL A 320 -4.63 -4.20 -25.79
CA VAL A 320 -3.41 -3.41 -25.58
C VAL A 320 -2.14 -4.24 -25.63
N GLY A 321 -2.22 -5.53 -25.30
CA GLY A 321 -1.09 -6.45 -25.34
C GLY A 321 -0.48 -6.60 -26.74
N GLN A 322 -1.29 -6.48 -27.80
CA GLN A 322 -0.86 -6.62 -29.19
C GLN A 322 -0.16 -5.38 -29.76
N VAL A 323 -0.31 -4.23 -29.12
CA VAL A 323 0.21 -2.94 -29.63
C VAL A 323 1.32 -2.36 -28.77
N ARG A 324 1.91 -3.16 -27.85
CA ARG A 324 2.97 -2.72 -26.94
C ARG A 324 4.21 -2.27 -27.67
N LYS A 325 4.59 -1.01 -27.48
CA LYS A 325 5.84 -0.40 -27.94
C LYS A 325 6.32 0.61 -26.92
N ALA A 326 7.50 1.22 -27.12
CA ALA A 326 8.03 2.19 -26.18
C ALA A 326 7.14 3.45 -26.13
N HIS A 327 6.56 3.73 -24.98
CA HIS A 327 5.76 4.91 -24.70
C HIS A 327 6.13 5.52 -23.35
N ALA A 328 5.77 6.79 -23.16
CA ALA A 328 5.85 7.48 -21.88
C ALA A 328 4.43 7.71 -21.33
N LYS A 329 4.27 7.55 -20.02
CA LYS A 329 3.09 7.93 -19.24
C LYS A 329 3.50 8.98 -18.22
N LEU A 330 2.74 10.04 -18.10
CA LEU A 330 3.00 11.18 -17.23
C LEU A 330 1.88 11.34 -16.21
N GLY A 331 2.21 11.80 -15.02
CA GLY A 331 1.21 12.14 -14.04
C GLY A 331 1.72 13.07 -12.95
N VAL A 332 0.78 13.59 -12.18
CA VAL A 332 1.00 14.49 -11.06
C VAL A 332 0.04 14.19 -9.92
N GLY A 333 0.52 14.33 -8.69
CA GLY A 333 -0.27 14.20 -7.47
C GLY A 333 -0.01 15.32 -6.49
N ILE A 334 -1.03 15.69 -5.74
CA ILE A 334 -0.92 16.61 -4.61
C ILE A 334 -1.52 15.92 -3.40
N SER A 335 -0.80 15.88 -2.29
CA SER A 335 -1.30 15.38 -1.02
C SER A 335 -1.19 16.42 0.08
N PHE A 336 -2.11 16.34 1.03
CA PHE A 336 -2.15 17.17 2.23
C PHE A 336 -2.37 16.29 3.46
N GLU A 337 -1.68 16.64 4.51
CA GLU A 337 -1.89 16.12 5.85
C GLU A 337 -2.11 17.28 6.81
N GLN A 338 -3.02 17.12 7.76
CA GLN A 338 -3.31 18.14 8.76
C GLN A 338 -3.66 17.50 10.11
N LYS A 339 -2.96 17.84 11.14
CA LYS A 339 -3.42 17.59 12.51
C LYS A 339 -4.59 18.51 12.84
N ALA A 340 -5.63 17.97 13.46
CA ALA A 340 -6.78 18.71 13.96
C ALA A 340 -6.95 18.41 15.47
N GLY A 341 -6.14 19.08 16.28
CA GLY A 341 -5.96 18.78 17.69
C GLY A 341 -5.03 17.58 17.92
N GLU A 342 -5.07 16.99 19.11
CA GLU A 342 -4.14 15.93 19.53
C GLU A 342 -4.52 14.54 18.97
N ASN A 343 -5.80 14.33 18.67
CA ASN A 343 -6.34 12.99 18.41
C ASN A 343 -6.81 12.77 16.97
N LEU A 344 -6.94 13.80 16.15
CA LEU A 344 -7.44 13.69 14.77
C LEU A 344 -6.36 14.08 13.78
N GLY A 345 -6.02 13.16 12.88
CA GLY A 345 -5.22 13.40 11.70
C GLY A 345 -6.08 13.30 10.45
N LEU A 346 -5.96 14.25 9.54
CA LEU A 346 -6.71 14.32 8.28
C LEU A 346 -5.74 14.21 7.10
N PHE A 347 -6.19 13.61 6.01
CA PHE A 347 -5.45 13.61 4.76
C PHE A 347 -6.37 13.88 3.57
N ALA A 348 -5.78 14.40 2.50
CA ALA A 348 -6.41 14.51 1.19
C ALA A 348 -5.39 14.21 0.08
N ARG A 349 -5.83 13.56 -1.00
CA ARG A 349 -5.05 13.36 -2.23
C ARG A 349 -5.85 13.75 -3.45
N LEU A 350 -5.19 14.44 -4.39
CA LEU A 350 -5.70 14.72 -5.72
C LEU A 350 -4.63 14.29 -6.71
N ASN A 351 -5.00 13.54 -7.74
CA ASN A 351 -4.02 13.04 -8.69
C ASN A 351 -4.61 12.88 -10.10
N TRP A 352 -3.71 12.94 -11.06
CA TRP A 352 -4.01 12.84 -12.47
C TRP A 352 -2.85 12.18 -13.23
N SER A 353 -3.17 11.35 -14.21
CA SER A 353 -2.26 10.88 -15.24
C SER A 353 -2.87 11.10 -16.63
N ASP A 354 -2.05 10.99 -17.67
CA ASP A 354 -2.54 11.11 -19.05
C ASP A 354 -3.44 9.95 -19.48
N ASP A 355 -3.36 8.80 -18.80
CA ASP A 355 -4.23 7.60 -18.93
C ASP A 355 -4.47 7.18 -20.38
N LYS A 356 -3.41 7.28 -21.23
CA LYS A 356 -3.44 6.92 -22.65
C LYS A 356 -2.91 5.53 -22.93
N THR A 357 -2.22 4.94 -21.98
CA THR A 357 -1.59 3.62 -22.04
C THR A 357 -2.10 2.73 -20.93
N GLU A 358 -1.91 1.42 -21.09
CA GLU A 358 -2.18 0.44 -20.03
C GLU A 358 -1.47 0.83 -18.72
N THR A 359 -2.04 0.40 -17.59
CA THR A 359 -1.47 0.59 -16.25
C THR A 359 -0.43 -0.49 -15.98
N TYR A 360 0.74 -0.07 -15.44
CA TYR A 360 1.84 -0.97 -15.12
C TYR A 360 1.82 -1.48 -13.69
N ALA A 361 1.22 -0.73 -12.76
CA ALA A 361 1.17 -1.12 -11.34
C ALA A 361 -0.21 -0.84 -10.70
N PHE A 362 -0.74 -1.82 -10.03
CA PHE A 362 -1.71 -1.92 -8.93
C PHE A 362 -3.09 -1.28 -9.08
N THR A 363 -3.23 -0.06 -9.56
CA THR A 363 -4.52 0.63 -9.65
C THR A 363 -4.78 1.09 -11.07
N GLU A 364 -5.95 0.77 -11.61
CA GLU A 364 -6.38 1.30 -12.90
C GLU A 364 -7.25 2.54 -12.69
N ALA A 365 -6.60 3.69 -12.52
CA ALA A 365 -7.25 4.99 -12.38
C ALA A 365 -6.44 6.06 -13.12
N GLY A 366 -7.08 6.82 -13.99
CA GLY A 366 -6.46 7.98 -14.64
C GLY A 366 -6.49 9.24 -13.78
N ARG A 367 -7.45 9.32 -12.84
CA ARG A 367 -7.62 10.43 -11.91
C ARG A 367 -8.25 9.93 -10.62
N SER A 368 -7.93 10.59 -9.51
CA SER A 368 -8.60 10.31 -8.24
C SER A 368 -8.61 11.51 -7.33
N VAL A 369 -9.63 11.56 -6.50
CA VAL A 369 -9.72 12.44 -5.33
C VAL A 369 -10.04 11.56 -4.14
N SER A 370 -9.26 11.66 -3.08
CA SER A 370 -9.51 10.96 -1.82
C SER A 370 -9.38 11.92 -0.62
N PHE A 371 -10.15 11.64 0.41
CA PHE A 371 -10.13 12.36 1.66
C PHE A 371 -10.47 11.40 2.80
N GLY A 372 -9.84 11.58 3.95
CA GLY A 372 -10.09 10.76 5.13
C GLY A 372 -9.36 11.23 6.37
N GLY A 373 -9.47 10.43 7.41
CA GLY A 373 -8.78 10.73 8.65
C GLY A 373 -8.75 9.56 9.62
N LEU A 374 -7.86 9.69 10.60
CA LEU A 374 -7.65 8.78 11.70
C LEU A 374 -7.96 9.50 13.02
N LEU A 375 -8.84 8.93 13.82
CA LEU A 375 -9.20 9.44 15.14
C LEU A 375 -8.70 8.48 16.23
N LYS A 376 -7.82 8.96 17.11
CA LYS A 376 -7.35 8.21 18.28
C LYS A 376 -8.44 8.08 19.34
N GLY A 377 -8.48 6.95 20.03
CA GLY A 377 -9.54 6.57 20.95
C GLY A 377 -9.49 7.21 22.34
N ALA A 378 -8.77 8.32 22.54
CA ALA A 378 -8.71 9.01 23.83
C ALA A 378 -10.09 9.44 24.35
N ALA A 379 -10.99 9.86 23.48
CA ALA A 379 -12.35 10.28 23.85
C ALA A 379 -13.22 9.15 24.44
N TRP A 380 -12.93 7.89 24.14
CA TRP A 380 -13.60 6.71 24.73
C TRP A 380 -12.67 5.85 25.59
N ARG A 381 -11.60 6.46 26.15
CA ARG A 381 -10.64 5.87 27.11
C ARG A 381 -9.83 4.70 26.54
N ARG A 382 -9.59 4.72 25.24
CA ARG A 382 -8.80 3.73 24.51
C ARG A 382 -7.75 4.45 23.64
N ALA A 383 -6.82 5.17 24.28
CA ALA A 383 -5.91 6.11 23.61
C ALA A 383 -5.06 5.49 22.48
N ASN A 384 -4.80 4.18 22.55
CA ASN A 384 -4.03 3.44 21.54
C ASN A 384 -4.89 2.88 20.41
N ASP A 385 -6.22 2.91 20.53
CA ASP A 385 -7.11 2.49 19.45
C ASP A 385 -7.24 3.59 18.40
N VAL A 386 -7.54 3.20 17.16
CA VAL A 386 -7.70 4.15 16.06
C VAL A 386 -8.97 3.81 15.27
N LEU A 387 -9.78 4.82 15.02
CA LEU A 387 -10.89 4.78 14.08
C LEU A 387 -10.46 5.47 12.78
N GLY A 388 -10.52 4.78 11.66
CA GLY A 388 -10.23 5.33 10.33
C GLY A 388 -11.50 5.41 9.48
N VAL A 389 -11.69 6.55 8.78
CA VAL A 389 -12.75 6.73 7.78
C VAL A 389 -12.17 7.45 6.57
N ALA A 390 -12.40 6.90 5.37
CA ALA A 390 -11.95 7.53 4.14
C ALA A 390 -12.93 7.30 2.98
N VAL A 391 -12.94 8.27 2.05
CA VAL A 391 -13.68 8.20 0.79
C VAL A 391 -12.76 8.50 -0.38
N ALA A 392 -12.98 7.81 -1.51
CA ALA A 392 -12.29 8.08 -2.76
C ALA A 392 -13.26 8.07 -3.93
N VAL A 393 -12.94 8.85 -4.95
CA VAL A 393 -13.60 8.86 -6.26
C VAL A 393 -12.53 8.66 -7.32
N ASN A 394 -12.50 7.47 -7.90
CA ASN A 394 -11.60 7.10 -8.99
C ASN A 394 -12.29 7.32 -10.33
N MET A 395 -11.52 7.72 -11.35
CA MET A 395 -12.01 8.07 -12.68
C MET A 395 -11.03 7.59 -13.74
N LEU A 396 -11.55 7.22 -14.91
CA LEU A 396 -10.76 6.87 -16.09
C LEU A 396 -10.68 8.05 -17.08
N GLY A 397 -9.60 8.09 -17.86
CA GLY A 397 -9.45 8.98 -19.00
C GLY A 397 -10.36 8.59 -20.18
N PRO A 398 -10.53 9.48 -21.18
CA PRO A 398 -11.42 9.22 -22.31
C PRO A 398 -11.05 7.98 -23.12
N ASP A 399 -9.76 7.80 -23.43
CA ASP A 399 -9.25 6.70 -24.25
C ASP A 399 -9.44 5.35 -23.55
N HIS A 400 -9.15 5.31 -22.23
CA HIS A 400 -9.34 4.12 -21.41
C HIS A 400 -10.83 3.72 -21.32
N ARG A 401 -11.73 4.70 -21.11
CA ARG A 401 -13.19 4.45 -21.14
C ARG A 401 -13.67 3.90 -22.47
N ALA A 402 -13.21 4.48 -23.58
CA ALA A 402 -13.57 4.01 -24.94
C ALA A 402 -13.08 2.56 -25.16
N TYR A 403 -11.87 2.26 -24.73
CA TYR A 403 -11.26 0.94 -24.81
C TYR A 403 -12.06 -0.12 -24.05
N LEU A 404 -12.41 0.15 -22.77
CA LEU A 404 -13.23 -0.79 -21.98
C LEU A 404 -14.66 -0.92 -22.52
N ALA A 405 -15.25 0.17 -23.03
CA ALA A 405 -16.60 0.16 -23.63
C ALA A 405 -16.64 -0.68 -24.92
N ALA A 406 -15.53 -0.76 -25.66
CA ALA A 406 -15.40 -1.60 -26.85
C ALA A 406 -15.06 -3.07 -26.50
N GLY A 407 -15.08 -3.46 -25.22
CA GLY A 407 -14.81 -4.82 -24.78
C GLY A 407 -13.33 -5.13 -24.51
N GLY A 408 -12.48 -4.12 -24.49
CA GLY A 408 -11.07 -4.27 -24.11
C GLY A 408 -10.91 -4.66 -22.65
N GLY A 409 -9.77 -5.28 -22.30
CA GLY A 409 -9.39 -5.67 -20.94
C GLY A 409 -8.01 -5.14 -20.57
N GLY A 410 -7.89 -4.57 -19.35
CA GLY A 410 -6.63 -4.17 -18.72
C GLY A 410 -6.06 -5.25 -17.82
N ALA A 411 -5.11 -4.88 -16.95
CA ALA A 411 -4.55 -5.80 -15.96
C ALA A 411 -5.61 -6.24 -14.94
N PHE A 412 -6.51 -5.33 -14.55
CA PHE A 412 -7.52 -5.59 -13.52
C PHE A 412 -8.95 -5.35 -14.00
N LEU A 413 -9.17 -4.61 -15.08
CA LEU A 413 -10.48 -4.19 -15.55
C LEU A 413 -10.86 -4.86 -16.89
N GLY A 414 -12.17 -5.07 -17.13
CA GLY A 414 -12.69 -5.56 -18.39
C GLY A 414 -13.97 -6.38 -18.22
N ASP A 415 -15.11 -5.69 -18.21
CA ASP A 415 -16.44 -6.32 -18.08
C ASP A 415 -17.02 -6.80 -19.42
N GLY A 416 -16.29 -6.61 -20.55
CA GLY A 416 -16.81 -6.87 -21.89
C GLY A 416 -17.67 -5.76 -22.47
N GLY A 417 -17.96 -4.74 -21.67
CA GLY A 417 -18.68 -3.50 -21.99
C GLY A 417 -18.64 -2.54 -20.81
N LEU A 418 -19.05 -1.29 -21.00
CA LEU A 418 -18.96 -0.27 -19.96
C LEU A 418 -20.12 0.73 -20.05
N ASN A 419 -20.95 0.79 -19.01
CA ASN A 419 -21.82 1.91 -18.70
C ASN A 419 -21.11 2.78 -17.67
N TYR A 420 -20.30 3.72 -18.16
CA TYR A 420 -19.33 4.46 -17.33
C TYR A 420 -19.95 5.20 -16.15
N GLY A 421 -19.41 4.96 -14.97
CA GLY A 421 -19.62 5.73 -13.75
C GLY A 421 -18.34 5.79 -12.93
N HIS A 422 -18.12 6.84 -12.17
CA HIS A 422 -16.96 6.90 -11.27
C HIS A 422 -17.04 5.75 -10.25
N GLU A 423 -15.93 5.05 -10.03
CA GLU A 423 -15.79 4.12 -8.93
C GLU A 423 -15.65 4.93 -7.64
N ARG A 424 -16.57 4.72 -6.69
CA ARG A 424 -16.55 5.43 -5.41
C ARG A 424 -16.32 4.43 -4.29
N VAL A 425 -15.35 4.73 -3.46
CA VAL A 425 -14.93 3.88 -2.35
C VAL A 425 -15.20 4.59 -1.04
N LEU A 426 -15.84 3.90 -0.11
CA LEU A 426 -15.90 4.26 1.30
C LEU A 426 -15.22 3.13 2.07
N GLU A 427 -14.30 3.46 2.96
CA GLU A 427 -13.71 2.51 3.91
C GLU A 427 -13.84 3.04 5.34
N LEU A 428 -14.16 2.11 6.24
CA LEU A 428 -14.26 2.33 7.68
C LEU A 428 -13.54 1.18 8.37
N PHE A 429 -12.57 1.47 9.22
CA PHE A 429 -11.95 0.47 10.08
C PHE A 429 -11.83 0.97 11.53
N TYR A 430 -11.74 0.01 12.47
CA TYR A 430 -11.41 0.29 13.85
C TYR A 430 -10.24 -0.59 14.28
N SER A 431 -9.09 0.00 14.58
CA SER A 431 -7.93 -0.72 15.09
C SER A 431 -8.00 -0.80 16.60
N LEU A 432 -8.33 -1.99 17.11
CA LEU A 432 -8.32 -2.32 18.53
C LEU A 432 -6.91 -2.76 18.94
N GLN A 433 -6.21 -1.95 19.72
CA GLN A 433 -4.93 -2.33 20.29
C GLN A 433 -5.15 -3.28 21.47
N VAL A 434 -4.83 -4.57 21.28
CA VAL A 434 -5.01 -5.63 22.27
C VAL A 434 -3.83 -5.67 23.24
N SER A 435 -2.61 -5.49 22.71
CA SER A 435 -1.37 -5.39 23.50
C SER A 435 -0.40 -4.43 22.82
N LYS A 436 0.80 -4.26 23.34
CA LYS A 436 1.82 -3.39 22.72
C LYS A 436 2.22 -3.84 21.31
N VAL A 437 2.08 -5.13 21.03
CA VAL A 437 2.53 -5.75 19.77
C VAL A 437 1.39 -6.28 18.90
N LEU A 438 0.13 -6.28 19.36
CA LEU A 438 -0.99 -6.93 18.67
C LEU A 438 -2.17 -5.96 18.51
N ALA A 439 -2.62 -5.80 17.28
CA ALA A 439 -3.84 -5.09 16.93
C ALA A 439 -4.82 -5.98 16.15
N ILE A 440 -6.12 -5.79 16.36
CA ILE A 440 -7.20 -6.44 15.61
C ILE A 440 -8.09 -5.34 15.02
N SER A 441 -8.29 -5.37 13.71
CA SER A 441 -9.02 -4.31 13.03
C SER A 441 -10.17 -4.87 12.19
N PRO A 442 -11.45 -4.82 12.67
CA PRO A 442 -12.59 -4.95 11.79
C PRO A 442 -12.58 -3.84 10.73
N ASP A 443 -12.98 -4.21 9.51
CA ASP A 443 -12.97 -3.35 8.33
C ASP A 443 -14.27 -3.51 7.55
N PHE A 444 -14.76 -2.40 7.01
CA PHE A 444 -15.91 -2.35 6.11
C PHE A 444 -15.61 -1.45 4.92
N GLN A 445 -15.89 -1.95 3.71
CA GLN A 445 -15.77 -1.17 2.49
C GLN A 445 -17.07 -1.25 1.68
N LEU A 446 -17.44 -0.11 1.08
CA LEU A 446 -18.53 -0.01 0.10
C LEU A 446 -17.97 0.58 -1.19
N ILE A 447 -18.11 -0.16 -2.30
CA ILE A 447 -17.65 0.27 -3.61
C ILE A 447 -18.86 0.39 -4.53
N GLN A 448 -19.16 1.61 -4.97
CA GLN A 448 -20.16 1.90 -5.98
C GLN A 448 -19.52 1.87 -7.36
N ASN A 449 -20.27 1.36 -8.36
CA ASN A 449 -19.82 1.20 -9.73
C ASN A 449 -18.48 0.46 -9.82
N PRO A 450 -18.35 -0.76 -9.25
CA PRO A 450 -17.12 -1.54 -9.28
C PRO A 450 -16.65 -1.71 -10.74
N GLY A 451 -15.34 -1.46 -10.98
CA GLY A 451 -14.78 -1.45 -12.33
C GLY A 451 -15.31 -0.30 -13.20
N TYR A 452 -15.72 0.82 -12.58
CA TYR A 452 -16.29 2.00 -13.24
C TYR A 452 -17.61 1.75 -13.99
N ASN A 453 -18.34 0.68 -13.65
CA ASN A 453 -19.51 0.23 -14.40
C ASN A 453 -20.80 0.38 -13.55
N ARG A 454 -21.76 1.23 -14.02
CA ARG A 454 -23.05 1.46 -13.36
C ARG A 454 -24.00 0.26 -13.40
N ASP A 455 -23.76 -0.68 -14.33
CA ASP A 455 -24.55 -1.90 -14.47
C ASP A 455 -24.15 -2.96 -13.43
N ARG A 456 -23.23 -2.61 -12.52
CA ARG A 456 -22.66 -3.48 -11.50
C ARG A 456 -22.66 -2.82 -10.12
N GLY A 457 -22.83 -3.62 -9.08
CA GLY A 457 -22.72 -3.19 -7.69
C GLY A 457 -24.00 -2.65 -7.07
N PRO A 458 -23.92 -1.94 -5.92
CA PRO A 458 -22.67 -1.71 -5.17
C PRO A 458 -22.10 -3.01 -4.57
N ALA A 459 -20.78 -3.13 -4.53
CA ALA A 459 -20.09 -4.22 -3.85
C ALA A 459 -19.74 -3.81 -2.41
N LYS A 460 -19.98 -4.73 -1.46
CA LYS A 460 -19.63 -4.55 -0.04
C LYS A 460 -18.57 -5.55 0.36
N PHE A 461 -17.63 -5.13 1.18
CA PHE A 461 -16.61 -5.98 1.77
C PHE A 461 -16.62 -5.82 3.28
N VAL A 462 -16.55 -6.95 3.99
CA VAL A 462 -16.43 -6.98 5.45
C VAL A 462 -15.20 -7.82 5.76
N GLY A 463 -14.33 -7.32 6.60
CA GLY A 463 -13.07 -7.99 6.92
C GLY A 463 -12.65 -7.85 8.36
N VAL A 464 -11.59 -8.58 8.67
CA VAL A 464 -10.83 -8.45 9.91
C VAL A 464 -9.36 -8.58 9.56
N ARG A 465 -8.58 -7.61 10.01
CA ARG A 465 -7.12 -7.65 9.99
C ARG A 465 -6.61 -7.96 11.40
N VAL A 466 -5.64 -8.87 11.49
CA VAL A 466 -4.85 -9.13 12.69
C VAL A 466 -3.41 -8.79 12.34
N HIS A 467 -2.83 -7.86 13.07
CA HIS A 467 -1.46 -7.39 12.85
C HIS A 467 -0.66 -7.47 14.12
N ALA A 468 0.56 -7.99 14.02
CA ALA A 468 1.52 -8.01 15.11
C ALA A 468 2.87 -7.50 14.63
N GLU A 469 3.52 -6.65 15.47
CA GLU A 469 4.81 -6.02 15.19
C GLU A 469 5.65 -5.94 16.46
N PHE A 470 6.98 -6.14 16.36
CA PHE A 470 7.94 -6.12 17.48
C PHE A 470 9.34 -5.67 17.04
#